data_b90587c2d8d795940afdf7062bd36f7d
#
_entry.id   b90587c2d8d795940afdf7062bd36f7d
#
_cell.length_a   1.000
_cell.length_b   1.000
_cell.length_c   1.000
_cell.angle_alpha   90.00
_cell.angle_beta   90.00
_cell.angle_gamma   90.00
#
_symmetry.space_group_name_H-M   'P 1'
#
loop_
_entity.id
_entity.type
_entity.pdbx_description
1 polymer ?
#
loop_
_entity_poly.entity_id
_entity_poly.type
_entity_poly.pdbx_seq_one_letter_code
_entity_poly.pdbx_strand_id
1 'polypeptide(L)'
;MLGFWQNEDASRERITADGFVLTGDIGRLDENGYLYVLDRKDDMIISGGFNIWPAELENIILNHPLISEVAVFAVPDDRWGETPAAICVVESEGSVGVEEVTGMCSEALGSYKKPSHVFFQCEALPKSPVGKVQRKQLRESFWSGLDRRVSGN
;
A
#
# COMPACT_ATOMS: atom_id res chain seq x y z
N MET A 1 24.06 -2.97 12.37
CA MET A 1 24.50 -1.86 11.46
C MET A 1 24.97 -0.72 12.35
N LEU A 2 25.97 0.09 11.91
CA LEU A 2 26.51 1.17 12.76
C LEU A 2 25.67 2.46 12.70
N GLY A 3 24.92 2.67 11.65
CA GLY A 3 24.09 3.85 11.44
C GLY A 3 23.88 4.15 9.94
N PHE A 4 23.08 5.19 9.66
CA PHE A 4 22.93 5.75 8.33
C PHE A 4 24.05 6.75 8.07
N TRP A 5 24.60 6.73 6.86
CA TRP A 5 25.72 7.60 6.49
C TRP A 5 25.31 9.08 6.58
N GLN A 6 26.05 9.88 7.35
CA GLN A 6 25.83 11.30 7.57
C GLN A 6 24.38 11.68 7.96
N ASN A 7 23.63 10.76 8.62
CA ASN A 7 22.28 11.00 9.06
C ASN A 7 22.08 10.39 10.47
N GLU A 8 22.45 11.16 11.49
CA GLU A 8 22.35 10.74 12.89
C GLU A 8 20.90 10.63 13.35
N ASP A 9 20.02 11.53 12.90
CA ASP A 9 18.61 11.54 13.32
C ASP A 9 17.90 10.27 12.82
N ALA A 10 18.07 9.91 11.54
CA ALA A 10 17.57 8.64 11.03
C ALA A 10 18.17 7.43 11.74
N SER A 11 19.44 7.53 12.18
CA SER A 11 20.07 6.45 12.95
C SER A 11 19.44 6.29 14.33
N ARG A 12 19.14 7.39 15.03
CA ARG A 12 18.46 7.37 16.35
C ARG A 12 17.02 6.87 16.25
N GLU A 13 16.30 7.23 15.19
CA GLU A 13 14.93 6.79 14.99
C GLU A 13 14.82 5.30 14.63
N ARG A 14 15.80 4.77 13.91
CA ARG A 14 15.74 3.43 13.34
C ARG A 14 16.57 2.36 14.05
N ILE A 15 17.44 2.75 14.97
CA ILE A 15 18.26 1.80 15.73
C ILE A 15 17.90 1.90 17.21
N THR A 16 17.43 0.79 17.76
CA THR A 16 17.08 0.68 19.18
C THR A 16 18.34 0.71 20.05
N ALA A 17 18.19 1.01 21.36
CA ALA A 17 19.31 1.08 22.30
C ALA A 17 20.09 -0.25 22.44
N ASP A 18 19.42 -1.37 22.20
CA ASP A 18 19.99 -2.73 22.18
C ASP A 18 20.50 -3.18 20.80
N GLY A 19 20.53 -2.27 19.82
CA GLY A 19 21.19 -2.46 18.52
C GLY A 19 20.34 -3.08 17.41
N PHE A 20 19.03 -3.29 17.62
CA PHE A 20 18.14 -3.73 16.56
C PHE A 20 17.79 -2.60 15.60
N VAL A 21 17.55 -2.96 14.34
CA VAL A 21 17.10 -2.03 13.30
C VAL A 21 15.60 -2.17 13.09
N LEU A 22 14.86 -1.08 13.24
CA LEU A 22 13.45 -1.00 12.88
C LEU A 22 13.33 -0.88 11.36
N THR A 23 12.95 -1.96 10.68
CA THR A 23 12.84 -2.00 9.22
C THR A 23 11.70 -1.16 8.68
N GLY A 24 10.66 -0.95 9.49
CA GLY A 24 9.38 -0.36 9.10
C GLY A 24 8.46 -1.37 8.38
N ASP A 25 8.84 -2.63 8.34
CA ASP A 25 8.00 -3.69 7.80
C ASP A 25 7.13 -4.28 8.92
N ILE A 26 5.91 -4.68 8.57
CA ILE A 26 5.00 -5.44 9.43
C ILE A 26 5.01 -6.88 8.96
N GLY A 27 5.13 -7.79 9.90
CA GLY A 27 5.13 -9.21 9.63
C GLY A 27 4.47 -10.01 10.75
N ARG A 28 4.26 -11.29 10.48
CA ARG A 28 3.83 -12.27 11.47
C ARG A 28 4.76 -13.47 11.46
N LEU A 29 4.94 -14.07 12.62
CA LEU A 29 5.59 -15.38 12.75
C LEU A 29 4.51 -16.45 12.80
N ASP A 30 4.73 -17.57 12.13
CA ASP A 30 3.91 -18.76 12.33
C ASP A 30 4.43 -19.62 13.50
N GLU A 31 3.72 -20.69 13.82
CA GLU A 31 4.08 -21.64 14.89
C GLU A 31 5.42 -22.37 14.68
N ASN A 32 5.92 -22.41 13.45
CA ASN A 32 7.22 -23.00 13.09
C ASN A 32 8.37 -21.97 13.10
N GLY A 33 8.05 -20.68 13.36
CA GLY A 33 9.02 -19.59 13.42
C GLY A 33 9.33 -18.96 12.05
N TYR A 34 8.57 -19.25 10.99
CA TYR A 34 8.70 -18.57 9.70
C TYR A 34 8.12 -17.17 9.76
N LEU A 35 8.89 -16.20 9.27
CA LEU A 35 8.47 -14.81 9.17
C LEU A 35 7.78 -14.56 7.82
N TYR A 36 6.55 -14.07 7.89
CA TYR A 36 5.78 -13.58 6.73
C TYR A 36 5.74 -12.07 6.79
N VAL A 37 6.39 -11.39 5.84
CA VAL A 37 6.30 -9.94 5.71
C VAL A 37 4.96 -9.63 5.02
N LEU A 38 4.13 -8.82 5.68
CA LEU A 38 2.79 -8.48 5.21
C LEU A 38 2.82 -7.20 4.36
N ASP A 39 3.39 -6.12 4.90
CA ASP A 39 3.48 -4.83 4.23
C ASP A 39 4.41 -3.88 5.00
N ARG A 40 4.51 -2.63 4.53
CA ARG A 40 5.16 -1.53 5.23
C ARG A 40 4.23 -0.85 6.22
N LYS A 41 4.73 -0.50 7.42
CA LYS A 41 3.96 0.24 8.43
C LYS A 41 3.40 1.55 7.85
N ASP A 42 4.23 2.28 7.09
CA ASP A 42 3.90 3.60 6.55
C ASP A 42 2.91 3.53 5.36
N ASP A 43 2.72 2.35 4.76
CA ASP A 43 1.78 2.14 3.65
C ASP A 43 0.40 1.66 4.13
N MET A 44 0.25 1.27 5.41
CA MET A 44 -1.02 0.87 5.99
C MET A 44 -2.07 1.97 5.84
N ILE A 45 -3.26 1.59 5.41
CA ILE A 45 -4.41 2.47 5.22
C ILE A 45 -5.33 2.33 6.42
N ILE A 46 -5.70 3.45 7.06
CA ILE A 46 -6.64 3.43 8.19
C ILE A 46 -7.97 4.02 7.75
N SER A 47 -8.87 3.17 7.32
CA SER A 47 -10.18 3.55 6.82
C SER A 47 -11.27 3.24 7.86
N GLY A 48 -11.89 4.27 8.42
CA GLY A 48 -12.95 4.09 9.41
C GLY A 48 -12.55 3.28 10.66
N GLY A 49 -11.25 3.33 11.04
CA GLY A 49 -10.70 2.58 12.17
C GLY A 49 -10.23 1.16 11.82
N PHE A 50 -10.38 0.72 10.57
CA PHE A 50 -9.84 -0.56 10.10
C PHE A 50 -8.47 -0.40 9.47
N ASN A 51 -7.55 -1.28 9.84
CA ASN A 51 -6.25 -1.37 9.21
C ASN A 51 -6.36 -2.19 7.93
N ILE A 52 -6.03 -1.57 6.79
CA ILE A 52 -6.07 -2.20 5.48
C ILE A 52 -4.64 -2.20 4.93
N TRP A 53 -4.14 -3.37 4.59
CA TRP A 53 -2.82 -3.53 4.01
C TRP A 53 -2.91 -3.52 2.48
N PRO A 54 -2.26 -2.56 1.79
CA PRO A 54 -2.23 -2.51 0.33
C PRO A 54 -1.91 -3.85 -0.33
N ALA A 55 -0.92 -4.58 0.18
CA ALA A 55 -0.51 -5.86 -0.38
C ALA A 55 -1.61 -6.93 -0.38
N GLU A 56 -2.55 -6.92 0.60
CA GLU A 56 -3.67 -7.85 0.60
C GLU A 56 -4.59 -7.64 -0.61
N LEU A 57 -4.88 -6.37 -0.92
CA LEU A 57 -5.72 -6.01 -2.06
C LEU A 57 -4.97 -6.24 -3.37
N GLU A 58 -3.70 -5.82 -3.44
CA GLU A 58 -2.86 -6.00 -4.62
C GLU A 58 -2.77 -7.48 -5.02
N ASN A 59 -2.55 -8.37 -4.04
CA ASN A 59 -2.48 -9.82 -4.30
C ASN A 59 -3.80 -10.39 -4.85
N ILE A 60 -4.95 -9.86 -4.44
CA ILE A 60 -6.25 -10.30 -4.96
C ILE A 60 -6.47 -9.76 -6.37
N ILE A 61 -6.21 -8.47 -6.58
CA ILE A 61 -6.41 -7.81 -7.87
C ILE A 61 -5.50 -8.41 -8.95
N LEU A 62 -4.26 -8.76 -8.62
CA LEU A 62 -3.32 -9.40 -9.53
C LEU A 62 -3.71 -10.82 -10.00
N ASN A 63 -4.70 -11.46 -9.34
CA ASN A 63 -5.27 -12.70 -9.84
C ASN A 63 -6.16 -12.49 -11.09
N HIS A 64 -6.51 -11.25 -11.41
CA HIS A 64 -7.28 -10.94 -12.61
C HIS A 64 -6.39 -11.06 -13.86
N PRO A 65 -6.76 -11.88 -14.88
CA PRO A 65 -5.88 -12.22 -16.00
C PRO A 65 -5.54 -11.05 -16.92
N LEU A 66 -6.33 -9.98 -16.90
CA LEU A 66 -6.12 -8.78 -17.73
C LEU A 66 -5.44 -7.63 -16.97
N ILE A 67 -5.03 -7.82 -15.72
CA ILE A 67 -4.30 -6.82 -14.94
C ILE A 67 -2.84 -7.27 -14.80
N SER A 68 -1.93 -6.49 -15.38
CA SER A 68 -0.49 -6.81 -15.36
C SER A 68 0.24 -6.23 -14.15
N GLU A 69 -0.20 -5.07 -13.67
CA GLU A 69 0.36 -4.41 -12.48
C GLU A 69 -0.78 -3.74 -11.69
N VAL A 70 -0.58 -3.62 -10.38
CA VAL A 70 -1.48 -2.85 -9.51
C VAL A 70 -0.70 -2.15 -8.42
N ALA A 71 -1.17 -0.98 -8.01
CA ALA A 71 -0.74 -0.31 -6.79
C ALA A 71 -1.96 0.15 -6.01
N VAL A 72 -1.98 -0.20 -4.73
CA VAL A 72 -2.99 0.27 -3.78
C VAL A 72 -2.35 1.26 -2.80
N PHE A 73 -3.03 2.36 -2.54
CA PHE A 73 -2.57 3.41 -1.64
C PHE A 73 -3.74 4.17 -1.03
N ALA A 74 -3.47 4.92 0.05
CA ALA A 74 -4.47 5.74 0.72
C ALA A 74 -4.76 7.01 -0.09
N VAL A 75 -6.04 7.36 -0.20
CA VAL A 75 -6.52 8.67 -0.64
C VAL A 75 -7.40 9.29 0.44
N PRO A 76 -7.52 10.64 0.49
CA PRO A 76 -8.37 11.30 1.48
C PRO A 76 -9.84 10.92 1.30
N ASP A 77 -10.56 10.79 2.42
CA ASP A 77 -12.00 10.55 2.47
C ASP A 77 -12.61 11.35 3.63
N ASP A 78 -13.67 12.09 3.35
CA ASP A 78 -14.30 13.00 4.35
C ASP A 78 -14.95 12.23 5.51
N ARG A 79 -15.42 11.01 5.25
CA ARG A 79 -16.12 10.18 6.23
C ARG A 79 -15.16 9.28 7.01
N TRP A 80 -14.20 8.67 6.32
CA TRP A 80 -13.35 7.63 6.88
C TRP A 80 -11.93 8.09 7.19
N GLY A 81 -11.61 9.40 6.90
CA GLY A 81 -10.28 9.99 6.99
C GLY A 81 -9.43 9.65 5.78
N GLU A 82 -9.25 8.37 5.52
CA GLU A 82 -8.64 7.86 4.29
C GLU A 82 -9.33 6.56 3.84
N THR A 83 -9.19 6.25 2.55
CA THR A 83 -9.77 5.05 1.93
C THR A 83 -8.80 4.46 0.91
N PRO A 84 -8.88 3.15 0.61
CA PRO A 84 -8.05 2.54 -0.42
C PRO A 84 -8.44 3.03 -1.82
N ALA A 85 -7.43 3.39 -2.62
CA ALA A 85 -7.53 3.56 -4.06
C ALA A 85 -6.59 2.57 -4.75
N ALA A 86 -7.01 2.02 -5.89
CA ALA A 86 -6.21 1.13 -6.70
C ALA A 86 -5.96 1.75 -8.08
N ILE A 87 -4.73 1.68 -8.59
CA ILE A 87 -4.39 1.91 -10.00
C ILE A 87 -4.00 0.57 -10.59
N CYS A 88 -4.73 0.14 -11.62
CA CYS A 88 -4.52 -1.12 -12.32
C CYS A 88 -3.97 -0.85 -13.73
N VAL A 89 -2.91 -1.57 -14.11
CA VAL A 89 -2.38 -1.53 -15.46
C VAL A 89 -3.04 -2.64 -16.28
N VAL A 90 -3.65 -2.26 -17.38
CA VAL A 90 -4.39 -3.13 -18.30
C VAL A 90 -3.83 -2.99 -19.72
N GLU A 91 -4.01 -4.00 -20.59
CA GLU A 91 -3.54 -3.94 -21.98
C GLU A 91 -4.35 -2.96 -22.83
N SER A 92 -5.66 -2.84 -22.55
CA SER A 92 -6.56 -1.92 -23.28
C SER A 92 -7.59 -1.33 -22.33
N GLU A 93 -7.93 -0.06 -22.55
CA GLU A 93 -8.99 0.62 -21.81
C GLU A 93 -10.33 -0.10 -21.95
N GLY A 94 -11.07 -0.18 -20.85
CA GLY A 94 -12.39 -0.83 -20.81
C GLY A 94 -12.36 -2.36 -20.82
N SER A 95 -11.19 -2.99 -20.78
CA SER A 95 -11.05 -4.46 -20.70
C SER A 95 -11.45 -5.04 -19.35
N VAL A 96 -11.42 -4.21 -18.27
CA VAL A 96 -11.75 -4.58 -16.90
C VAL A 96 -12.65 -3.50 -16.31
N GLY A 97 -13.71 -3.90 -15.58
CA GLY A 97 -14.64 -3.01 -14.92
C GLY A 97 -14.27 -2.73 -13.45
N VAL A 98 -14.71 -1.57 -12.94
CA VAL A 98 -14.56 -1.20 -11.51
C VAL A 98 -15.24 -2.23 -10.62
N GLU A 99 -16.44 -2.68 -11.01
CA GLU A 99 -17.24 -3.64 -10.28
C GLU A 99 -16.55 -5.01 -10.15
N GLU A 100 -15.80 -5.42 -11.18
CA GLU A 100 -15.00 -6.65 -11.15
C GLU A 100 -13.93 -6.59 -10.07
N VAL A 101 -13.11 -5.52 -10.08
CA VAL A 101 -12.02 -5.34 -9.12
C VAL A 101 -12.57 -5.21 -7.70
N THR A 102 -13.59 -4.38 -7.49
CA THR A 102 -14.20 -4.18 -6.17
C THR A 102 -14.93 -5.43 -5.68
N GLY A 103 -15.54 -6.20 -6.58
CA GLY A 103 -16.18 -7.49 -6.30
C GLY A 103 -15.19 -8.51 -5.79
N MET A 104 -14.08 -8.73 -6.51
CA MET A 104 -13.00 -9.65 -6.10
C MET A 104 -12.48 -9.32 -4.70
N CYS A 105 -12.21 -8.05 -4.42
CA CYS A 105 -11.75 -7.63 -3.09
C CYS A 105 -12.82 -7.84 -2.02
N SER A 106 -14.08 -7.53 -2.32
CA SER A 106 -15.19 -7.67 -1.38
C SER A 106 -15.48 -9.12 -1.01
N GLU A 107 -15.39 -10.03 -1.98
CA GLU A 107 -15.57 -11.48 -1.76
C GLU A 107 -14.45 -12.08 -0.91
N ALA A 108 -13.20 -11.67 -1.17
CA ALA A 108 -12.05 -12.26 -0.50
C ALA A 108 -11.78 -11.66 0.89
N LEU A 109 -11.99 -10.36 1.08
CA LEU A 109 -11.57 -9.62 2.29
C LEU A 109 -12.73 -8.95 3.04
N GLY A 110 -13.94 -8.97 2.47
CA GLY A 110 -15.08 -8.24 2.99
C GLY A 110 -15.20 -6.82 2.42
N SER A 111 -16.43 -6.31 2.40
CA SER A 111 -16.79 -5.05 1.73
C SER A 111 -16.09 -3.79 2.29
N TYR A 112 -15.64 -3.85 3.54
CA TYR A 112 -14.96 -2.74 4.22
C TYR A 112 -13.50 -2.54 3.78
N LYS A 113 -12.88 -3.57 3.17
CA LYS A 113 -11.51 -3.50 2.65
C LYS A 113 -11.43 -3.16 1.16
N LYS A 114 -12.54 -3.28 0.40
CA LYS A 114 -12.52 -3.02 -1.04
C LYS A 114 -12.04 -1.60 -1.37
N PRO A 115 -11.36 -1.39 -2.51
CA PRO A 115 -11.02 -0.05 -2.96
C PRO A 115 -12.29 0.79 -3.19
N SER A 116 -12.28 2.06 -2.71
CA SER A 116 -13.35 3.02 -2.99
C SER A 116 -13.17 3.68 -4.36
N HIS A 117 -11.95 3.71 -4.84
CA HIS A 117 -11.58 4.25 -6.15
C HIS A 117 -10.72 3.24 -6.89
N VAL A 118 -11.06 2.99 -8.17
CA VAL A 118 -10.27 2.15 -9.07
C VAL A 118 -10.02 2.92 -10.35
N PHE A 119 -8.76 3.05 -10.70
CA PHE A 119 -8.28 3.71 -11.92
C PHE A 119 -7.61 2.68 -12.81
N PHE A 120 -7.76 2.85 -14.11
CA PHE A 120 -7.11 2.01 -15.12
C PHE A 120 -6.21 2.85 -15.99
N GLN A 121 -5.06 2.29 -16.37
CA GLN A 121 -4.12 2.89 -17.31
C GLN A 121 -3.42 1.80 -18.12
N CYS A 122 -2.88 2.16 -19.28
CA CYS A 122 -2.08 1.26 -20.11
C CYS A 122 -0.57 1.41 -19.84
N GLU A 123 -0.15 2.56 -19.28
CA GLU A 123 1.24 2.82 -18.94
C GLU A 123 1.66 2.08 -17.67
N ALA A 124 2.91 1.60 -17.65
CA ALA A 124 3.47 0.95 -16.48
C ALA A 124 3.51 1.89 -15.26
N LEU A 125 3.37 1.32 -14.07
CA LEU A 125 3.48 2.08 -12.82
C LEU A 125 4.88 2.68 -12.63
N PRO A 126 5.01 3.86 -12.00
CA PRO A 126 6.32 4.45 -11.71
C PRO A 126 7.09 3.55 -10.73
N LYS A 127 8.31 3.18 -11.13
CA LYS A 127 9.18 2.29 -10.34
C LYS A 127 10.51 2.97 -10.03
N SER A 128 11.06 2.63 -8.89
CA SER A 128 12.42 2.97 -8.52
C SER A 128 13.45 2.23 -9.39
N PRO A 129 14.74 2.63 -9.41
CA PRO A 129 15.79 1.90 -10.15
C PRO A 129 15.92 0.42 -9.78
N VAL A 130 15.44 0.03 -8.60
CA VAL A 130 15.42 -1.36 -8.12
C VAL A 130 14.08 -2.07 -8.37
N GLY A 131 13.20 -1.50 -9.22
CA GLY A 131 11.95 -2.11 -9.66
C GLY A 131 10.77 -2.00 -8.67
N LYS A 132 10.89 -1.26 -7.56
CA LYS A 132 9.80 -1.09 -6.59
C LYS A 132 8.85 0.02 -7.02
N VAL A 133 7.54 -0.25 -6.99
CA VAL A 133 6.50 0.75 -7.27
C VAL A 133 6.59 1.92 -6.28
N GLN A 134 6.56 3.14 -6.81
CA GLN A 134 6.65 4.38 -6.04
C GLN A 134 5.26 4.87 -5.64
N ARG A 135 4.61 4.19 -4.68
CA ARG A 135 3.25 4.55 -4.19
C ARG A 135 3.15 6.01 -3.72
N LYS A 136 4.23 6.57 -3.16
CA LYS A 136 4.27 7.97 -2.76
C LYS A 136 3.99 8.90 -3.93
N GLN A 137 4.62 8.67 -5.08
CA GLN A 137 4.41 9.47 -6.28
C GLN A 137 2.96 9.37 -6.80
N LEU A 138 2.38 8.17 -6.77
CA LEU A 138 1.00 7.95 -7.21
C LEU A 138 0.00 8.71 -6.32
N ARG A 139 0.17 8.68 -5.01
CA ARG A 139 -0.75 9.32 -4.06
C ARG A 139 -0.62 10.84 -3.98
N GLU A 140 0.55 11.43 -4.32
CA GLU A 140 0.81 12.86 -4.15
C GLU A 140 -0.23 13.75 -4.83
N SER A 141 -0.75 13.36 -6.01
CA SER A 141 -1.80 14.10 -6.72
C SER A 141 -3.13 14.16 -5.96
N PHE A 142 -3.42 13.16 -5.13
CA PHE A 142 -4.65 13.08 -4.33
C PHE A 142 -4.54 13.83 -2.99
N TRP A 143 -3.32 14.01 -2.49
CA TRP A 143 -3.06 14.68 -1.21
C TRP A 143 -2.60 16.13 -1.37
N SER A 144 -2.63 16.70 -2.57
CA SER A 144 -2.23 18.08 -2.84
C SER A 144 -3.05 19.06 -1.98
N GLY A 145 -2.38 19.76 -1.06
CA GLY A 145 -3.01 20.73 -0.15
C GLY A 145 -3.72 20.14 1.06
N LEU A 146 -3.57 18.83 1.31
CA LEU A 146 -4.13 18.14 2.48
C LEU A 146 -3.01 17.45 3.25
N ASP A 147 -3.02 17.55 4.58
CA ASP A 147 -2.18 16.73 5.43
C ASP A 147 -2.81 15.34 5.62
N ARG A 148 -2.01 14.28 5.49
CA ARG A 148 -2.46 12.92 5.80
C ARG A 148 -2.78 12.86 7.30
N ARG A 149 -4.07 12.72 7.64
CA ARG A 149 -4.57 12.78 9.02
C ARG A 149 -4.19 11.57 9.89
N VAL A 150 -3.70 10.51 9.28
CA VAL A 150 -3.29 9.31 9.98
C VAL A 150 -1.85 9.01 9.61
N SER A 151 -0.95 9.72 10.21
CA SER A 151 0.44 9.29 10.28
C SER A 151 0.58 8.43 11.53
N GLY A 152 0.98 7.21 11.38
CA GLY A 152 1.60 6.52 12.49
C GLY A 152 2.86 7.29 12.86
N ASN A 153 2.81 8.07 13.94
CA ASN A 153 3.99 8.51 14.65
C ASN A 153 4.70 7.30 15.22
#